data_51e8167e1753d03ae00f3e373db36ca1
#
_entry.id   51e8167e1753d03ae00f3e373db36ca1
#
_cell.length_a   1.000
_cell.length_b   1.000
_cell.length_c   1.000
_cell.angle_alpha   90.00
_cell.angle_beta   90.00
_cell.angle_gamma   90.00
#
_symmetry.space_group_name_H-M   'P 1'
#
loop_
_entity.id
_entity.type
_entity.pdbx_description
1 polymer ?
#
loop_
_entity_poly.entity_id
_entity_poly.type
_entity_poly.pdbx_seq_one_letter_code
_entity_poly.pdbx_strand_id
1 'polypeptide(L)'
;MDFYDLDLSDQVLDALDDMNFTECTPIQEHAIPVILEGRDMIGVAQTGTGKTAAFLLPILSKLSDGGYPEKAINCIIMSPTRELAQQIDQAMEGFSYYMNVSSVAVYGGNDGIRYEQEKRGLAMGADVIIATPGRLISHLSLGNVDLSKVSFFVLDEADRMLDMGFSDDIMQIVKYLPKERQTIMFSATMPRKIQDLARTILHDPVEVKLAVSKPADKIVQSAYVCYEAQKVSLVKKLFAERPPHRVIIFASSKLKVKDMAIALGRAGFKVGAMPVSYTHLTLPTT
;
A
#
# COMPACT_ATOMS: atom_id res chain seq x y z
N MET A 1 4.74 -5.53 23.00
CA MET A 1 3.72 -4.59 23.49
C MET A 1 2.36 -5.12 23.06
N ASP A 2 1.39 -5.14 23.97
CA ASP A 2 0.02 -5.51 23.66
C ASP A 2 -0.72 -4.30 23.06
N PHE A 3 -1.78 -4.53 22.23
CA PHE A 3 -2.60 -3.42 21.71
C PHE A 3 -3.38 -2.70 22.83
N TYR A 4 -3.68 -3.38 23.93
CA TYR A 4 -4.31 -2.79 25.10
C TYR A 4 -3.42 -1.81 25.87
N ASP A 5 -2.10 -1.82 25.62
CA ASP A 5 -1.17 -0.83 26.17
C ASP A 5 -1.20 0.50 25.40
N LEU A 6 -1.93 0.54 24.26
CA LEU A 6 -2.08 1.72 23.41
C LEU A 6 -3.42 2.41 23.68
N ASP A 7 -3.46 3.72 23.52
CA ASP A 7 -4.67 4.54 23.72
C ASP A 7 -5.60 4.45 22.48
N LEU A 8 -6.05 3.21 22.18
CA LEU A 8 -7.01 2.92 21.11
C LEU A 8 -8.43 2.85 21.69
N SER A 9 -9.44 3.20 20.87
CA SER A 9 -10.84 3.10 21.28
C SER A 9 -11.26 1.64 21.49
N ASP A 10 -12.24 1.42 22.40
CA ASP A 10 -12.74 0.07 22.70
C ASP A 10 -13.22 -0.67 21.43
N GLN A 11 -13.86 0.04 20.50
CA GLN A 11 -14.33 -0.56 19.25
C GLN A 11 -13.20 -1.09 18.36
N VAL A 12 -12.03 -0.41 18.37
CA VAL A 12 -10.84 -0.89 17.67
C VAL A 12 -10.28 -2.13 18.35
N LEU A 13 -10.23 -2.13 19.69
CA LEU A 13 -9.75 -3.27 20.47
C LEU A 13 -10.64 -4.49 20.29
N ASP A 14 -11.97 -4.33 20.30
CA ASP A 14 -12.94 -5.40 20.04
C ASP A 14 -12.73 -6.02 18.64
N ALA A 15 -12.48 -5.18 17.62
CA ALA A 15 -12.20 -5.67 16.26
C ALA A 15 -10.87 -6.45 16.19
N LEU A 16 -9.84 -6.00 16.91
CA LEU A 16 -8.54 -6.68 16.98
C LEU A 16 -8.67 -8.05 17.65
N ASP A 17 -9.45 -8.16 18.72
CA ASP A 17 -9.70 -9.42 19.43
C ASP A 17 -10.39 -10.44 18.51
N ASP A 18 -11.44 -10.05 17.80
CA ASP A 18 -12.15 -10.92 16.86
C ASP A 18 -11.27 -11.36 15.68
N MET A 19 -10.32 -10.53 15.28
CA MET A 19 -9.34 -10.86 14.26
C MET A 19 -8.11 -11.61 14.80
N ASN A 20 -8.06 -11.90 16.11
CA ASN A 20 -6.95 -12.55 16.82
C ASN A 20 -5.61 -11.80 16.70
N PHE A 21 -5.65 -10.47 16.70
CA PHE A 21 -4.46 -9.62 16.81
C PHE A 21 -4.21 -9.34 18.29
N THR A 22 -3.13 -9.88 18.86
CA THR A 22 -2.80 -9.76 20.28
C THR A 22 -1.61 -8.87 20.55
N GLU A 23 -0.57 -8.96 19.73
CA GLU A 23 0.69 -8.26 19.93
C GLU A 23 0.99 -7.29 18.79
N CYS A 24 1.50 -6.12 19.15
CA CYS A 24 1.94 -5.11 18.21
C CYS A 24 3.23 -5.55 17.49
N THR A 25 3.29 -5.33 16.20
CA THR A 25 4.57 -5.37 15.48
C THR A 25 5.43 -4.14 15.85
N PRO A 26 6.76 -4.18 15.66
CA PRO A 26 7.62 -3.04 16.00
C PRO A 26 7.21 -1.71 15.32
N ILE A 27 6.67 -1.75 14.09
CA ILE A 27 6.20 -0.52 13.44
C ILE A 27 4.92 0.00 14.07
N GLN A 28 4.02 -0.86 14.51
CA GLN A 28 2.78 -0.49 15.19
C GLN A 28 3.05 0.12 16.55
N GLU A 29 3.91 -0.52 17.35
CA GLU A 29 4.34 -0.05 18.66
C GLU A 29 4.87 1.39 18.65
N HIS A 30 5.63 1.77 17.61
CA HIS A 30 6.23 3.10 17.51
C HIS A 30 5.35 4.10 16.73
N ALA A 31 4.58 3.65 15.75
CA ALA A 31 3.80 4.55 14.89
C ALA A 31 2.45 4.93 15.50
N ILE A 32 1.74 3.98 16.13
CA ILE A 32 0.39 4.23 16.64
C ILE A 32 0.36 5.37 17.65
N PRO A 33 1.25 5.44 18.67
CA PRO A 33 1.24 6.55 19.63
C PRO A 33 1.47 7.91 18.95
N VAL A 34 2.41 7.99 18.01
CA VAL A 34 2.72 9.24 17.28
C VAL A 34 1.50 9.73 16.50
N ILE A 35 0.76 8.82 15.86
CA ILE A 35 -0.45 9.17 15.11
C ILE A 35 -1.58 9.59 16.04
N LEU A 36 -1.75 8.92 17.19
CA LEU A 36 -2.72 9.31 18.21
C LEU A 36 -2.43 10.70 18.80
N GLU A 37 -1.15 11.07 18.96
CA GLU A 37 -0.72 12.42 19.37
C GLU A 37 -1.04 13.52 18.32
N GLY A 38 -1.48 13.14 17.13
CA GLY A 38 -1.81 14.10 16.05
C GLY A 38 -0.59 14.64 15.31
N ARG A 39 0.58 14.03 15.45
CA ARG A 39 1.82 14.47 14.80
C ARG A 39 1.97 13.87 13.40
N ASP A 40 2.55 14.63 12.50
CA ASP A 40 2.98 14.11 11.21
C ASP A 40 4.08 13.05 11.40
N MET A 41 4.09 12.05 10.53
CA MET A 41 5.00 10.90 10.69
C MET A 41 5.57 10.40 9.37
N ILE A 42 6.83 9.97 9.41
CA ILE A 42 7.47 9.17 8.37
C ILE A 42 7.80 7.80 8.95
N GLY A 43 7.16 6.76 8.44
CA GLY A 43 7.46 5.36 8.79
C GLY A 43 8.33 4.71 7.72
N VAL A 44 9.56 4.31 8.09
CA VAL A 44 10.46 3.58 7.19
C VAL A 44 10.46 2.11 7.58
N ALA A 45 9.72 1.30 6.83
CA ALA A 45 9.55 -0.13 7.11
C ALA A 45 9.22 -0.92 5.84
N GLN A 46 9.69 -2.15 5.75
CA GLN A 46 9.45 -3.04 4.61
C GLN A 46 7.99 -3.49 4.52
N THR A 47 7.60 -4.05 3.37
CA THR A 47 6.29 -4.68 3.19
C THR A 47 6.15 -5.89 4.12
N GLY A 48 4.94 -6.12 4.65
CA GLY A 48 4.69 -7.24 5.56
C GLY A 48 5.04 -6.98 7.03
N THR A 49 5.43 -5.77 7.42
CA THR A 49 5.73 -5.40 8.81
C THR A 49 4.51 -4.94 9.62
N GLY A 50 3.31 -4.90 9.02
CA GLY A 50 2.09 -4.47 9.70
C GLY A 50 1.78 -2.96 9.55
N LYS A 51 2.33 -2.28 8.55
CA LYS A 51 2.11 -0.84 8.30
C LYS A 51 0.63 -0.47 8.17
N THR A 52 -0.15 -1.29 7.49
CA THR A 52 -1.59 -1.02 7.26
C THR A 52 -2.34 -0.83 8.58
N ALA A 53 -2.16 -1.73 9.54
CA ALA A 53 -2.73 -1.58 10.87
C ALA A 53 -2.10 -0.40 11.62
N ALA A 54 -0.80 -0.13 11.44
CA ALA A 54 -0.12 0.97 12.11
C ALA A 54 -0.73 2.35 11.82
N PHE A 55 -1.32 2.56 10.64
CA PHE A 55 -2.03 3.82 10.35
C PHE A 55 -3.55 3.68 10.45
N LEU A 56 -4.15 2.54 10.10
CA LEU A 56 -5.61 2.40 10.17
C LEU A 56 -6.13 2.45 11.60
N LEU A 57 -5.54 1.70 12.53
CA LEU A 57 -6.03 1.60 13.91
C LEU A 57 -6.13 2.95 14.62
N PRO A 58 -5.07 3.80 14.67
CA PRO A 58 -5.17 5.10 15.33
C PRO A 58 -6.09 6.08 14.60
N ILE A 59 -6.18 6.04 13.27
CA ILE A 59 -7.11 6.90 12.52
C ILE A 59 -8.54 6.50 12.80
N LEU A 60 -8.86 5.19 12.78
CA LEU A 60 -10.17 4.66 13.10
C LEU A 60 -10.58 4.98 14.54
N SER A 61 -9.66 4.83 15.50
CA SER A 61 -9.89 5.23 16.88
C SER A 61 -10.30 6.69 16.99
N LYS A 62 -9.54 7.61 16.38
CA LYS A 62 -9.87 9.03 16.37
C LYS A 62 -11.21 9.34 15.69
N LEU A 63 -11.51 8.70 14.56
CA LEU A 63 -12.79 8.89 13.86
C LEU A 63 -13.97 8.35 14.69
N SER A 64 -13.79 7.24 15.40
CA SER A 64 -14.79 6.65 16.28
C SER A 64 -15.08 7.52 17.51
N ASP A 65 -14.04 8.15 18.08
CA ASP A 65 -14.18 9.07 19.22
C ASP A 65 -14.96 10.36 18.85
N GLY A 66 -15.12 10.62 17.56
CA GLY A 66 -15.92 11.74 17.06
C GLY A 66 -15.14 13.08 16.95
N GLY A 67 -15.88 14.15 16.73
CA GLY A 67 -15.30 15.49 16.53
C GLY A 67 -14.94 15.80 15.07
N TYR A 68 -15.18 14.89 14.15
CA TYR A 68 -14.99 15.06 12.71
C TYR A 68 -16.33 15.32 12.00
N PRO A 69 -16.33 16.09 10.89
CA PRO A 69 -17.56 16.38 10.16
C PRO A 69 -18.24 15.12 9.63
N GLU A 70 -19.53 14.94 9.93
CA GLU A 70 -20.35 13.87 9.35
C GLU A 70 -20.57 14.09 7.84
N LYS A 71 -20.70 13.00 7.10
CA LYS A 71 -20.92 13.00 5.64
C LYS A 71 -19.89 13.82 4.87
N ALA A 72 -18.66 13.83 5.35
CA ALA A 72 -17.52 14.47 4.74
C ALA A 72 -16.34 13.51 4.71
N ILE A 73 -15.44 13.74 3.77
CA ILE A 73 -14.21 12.95 3.68
C ILE A 73 -13.23 13.45 4.72
N ASN A 74 -12.96 12.62 5.72
CA ASN A 74 -12.07 12.93 6.84
C ASN A 74 -10.66 12.36 6.65
N CYS A 75 -10.53 11.27 5.89
CA CYS A 75 -9.26 10.59 5.67
C CYS A 75 -9.09 10.20 4.20
N ILE A 76 -7.87 10.39 3.67
CA ILE A 76 -7.46 9.85 2.37
C ILE A 76 -6.24 8.97 2.55
N ILE A 77 -6.32 7.75 2.03
CA ILE A 77 -5.22 6.80 1.99
C ILE A 77 -4.82 6.58 0.52
N MET A 78 -3.61 7.02 0.17
CA MET A 78 -3.06 6.86 -1.17
C MET A 78 -2.24 5.60 -1.27
N SER A 79 -2.44 4.85 -2.35
CA SER A 79 -1.75 3.59 -2.63
C SER A 79 -1.26 3.56 -4.08
N PRO A 80 -0.07 2.99 -4.38
CA PRO A 80 0.49 2.96 -5.75
C PRO A 80 -0.29 2.07 -6.71
N THR A 81 -0.96 1.02 -6.20
CA THR A 81 -1.62 0.02 -7.03
C THR A 81 -3.02 -0.30 -6.55
N ARG A 82 -3.84 -0.84 -7.45
CA ARG A 82 -5.20 -1.30 -7.14
C ARG A 82 -5.18 -2.43 -6.13
N GLU A 83 -4.25 -3.35 -6.29
CA GLU A 83 -4.10 -4.54 -5.45
C GLU A 83 -3.83 -4.13 -4.00
N LEU A 84 -2.94 -3.17 -3.78
CA LEU A 84 -2.68 -2.65 -2.43
C LEU A 84 -3.88 -1.87 -1.89
N ALA A 85 -4.54 -1.05 -2.71
CA ALA A 85 -5.76 -0.36 -2.32
C ALA A 85 -6.86 -1.34 -1.89
N GLN A 86 -7.02 -2.48 -2.60
CA GLN A 86 -7.95 -3.55 -2.22
C GLN A 86 -7.58 -4.22 -0.90
N GLN A 87 -6.29 -4.45 -0.65
CA GLN A 87 -5.82 -5.01 0.62
C GLN A 87 -6.10 -4.07 1.79
N ILE A 88 -5.89 -2.76 1.58
CA ILE A 88 -6.20 -1.75 2.60
C ILE A 88 -7.71 -1.69 2.85
N ASP A 89 -8.52 -1.69 1.80
CA ASP A 89 -10.00 -1.68 1.87
C ASP A 89 -10.53 -2.91 2.63
N GLN A 90 -10.01 -4.10 2.34
CA GLN A 90 -10.33 -5.31 3.07
C GLN A 90 -9.92 -5.27 4.55
N ALA A 91 -8.75 -4.70 4.85
CA ALA A 91 -8.31 -4.51 6.23
C ALA A 91 -9.20 -3.48 6.96
N MET A 92 -9.60 -2.42 6.25
CA MET A 92 -10.52 -1.40 6.73
C MET A 92 -11.86 -2.01 7.16
N GLU A 93 -12.47 -2.90 6.34
CA GLU A 93 -13.72 -3.59 6.67
C GLU A 93 -13.62 -4.38 7.99
N GLY A 94 -12.49 -5.07 8.21
CA GLY A 94 -12.25 -5.81 9.44
C GLY A 94 -12.09 -4.90 10.65
N PHE A 95 -11.20 -3.92 10.57
CA PHE A 95 -10.88 -3.04 11.71
C PHE A 95 -12.01 -2.07 12.07
N SER A 96 -12.90 -1.72 11.14
CA SER A 96 -14.03 -0.82 11.39
C SER A 96 -15.35 -1.53 11.72
N TYR A 97 -15.33 -2.85 11.91
CA TYR A 97 -16.55 -3.66 12.04
C TYR A 97 -17.51 -3.18 13.15
N TYR A 98 -16.96 -2.72 14.27
CA TYR A 98 -17.75 -2.22 15.41
C TYR A 98 -17.98 -0.71 15.40
N MET A 99 -17.63 -0.03 14.30
CA MET A 99 -17.67 1.43 14.18
C MET A 99 -18.63 1.89 13.11
N ASN A 100 -19.17 3.09 13.28
CA ASN A 100 -19.93 3.77 12.23
C ASN A 100 -19.00 4.63 11.35
N VAL A 101 -17.93 4.04 10.83
CA VAL A 101 -16.97 4.69 9.93
C VAL A 101 -17.08 4.07 8.55
N SER A 102 -17.42 4.87 7.57
CA SER A 102 -17.63 4.43 6.18
C SER A 102 -16.38 4.63 5.33
N SER A 103 -16.13 3.71 4.39
CA SER A 103 -15.04 3.83 3.42
C SER A 103 -15.51 3.69 1.99
N VAL A 104 -14.75 4.26 1.07
CA VAL A 104 -14.93 4.07 -0.36
C VAL A 104 -13.58 3.85 -1.04
N ALA A 105 -13.49 2.76 -1.80
CA ALA A 105 -12.29 2.43 -2.56
C ALA A 105 -12.36 3.03 -3.97
N VAL A 106 -11.39 3.89 -4.30
CA VAL A 106 -11.31 4.69 -5.53
C VAL A 106 -10.02 4.35 -6.29
N TYR A 107 -9.99 3.22 -6.96
CA TYR A 107 -8.76 2.75 -7.62
C TYR A 107 -8.93 2.42 -9.11
N GLY A 108 -10.10 2.70 -9.66
CA GLY A 108 -10.37 2.56 -11.08
C GLY A 108 -10.44 1.11 -11.59
N GLY A 109 -10.97 0.98 -12.77
CA GLY A 109 -11.11 -0.21 -13.58
C GLY A 109 -11.61 0.23 -14.94
N ASN A 110 -11.62 -0.65 -15.92
CA ASN A 110 -12.20 -0.35 -17.24
C ASN A 110 -13.74 -0.49 -17.22
N ASP A 111 -14.33 -0.50 -16.04
CA ASP A 111 -15.74 -0.79 -15.81
C ASP A 111 -16.47 0.50 -15.43
N GLY A 112 -17.40 0.93 -16.29
CA GLY A 112 -18.25 2.10 -16.05
C GLY A 112 -19.15 1.94 -14.82
N ILE A 113 -19.57 0.72 -14.49
CA ILE A 113 -20.40 0.42 -13.31
C ILE A 113 -19.63 0.79 -12.03
N ARG A 114 -18.35 0.45 -11.95
CA ARG A 114 -17.52 0.78 -10.81
C ARG A 114 -17.33 2.29 -10.65
N TYR A 115 -17.17 3.01 -11.75
CA TYR A 115 -17.10 4.48 -11.71
C TYR A 115 -18.32 5.11 -11.05
N GLU A 116 -19.51 4.66 -11.42
CA GLU A 116 -20.76 5.16 -10.82
C GLU A 116 -20.90 4.76 -9.35
N GLN A 117 -20.39 3.58 -8.94
CA GLN A 117 -20.36 3.17 -7.54
C GLN A 117 -19.39 4.06 -6.72
N GLU A 118 -18.19 4.29 -7.22
CA GLU A 118 -17.23 5.22 -6.61
C GLU A 118 -17.83 6.63 -6.46
N LYS A 119 -18.44 7.16 -7.53
CA LYS A 119 -19.10 8.47 -7.53
C LYS A 119 -20.23 8.57 -6.51
N ARG A 120 -21.05 7.52 -6.37
CA ARG A 120 -22.13 7.48 -5.37
C ARG A 120 -21.56 7.46 -3.94
N GLY A 121 -20.54 6.61 -3.66
CA GLY A 121 -19.89 6.55 -2.37
C GLY A 121 -19.28 7.89 -1.96
N LEU A 122 -18.59 8.55 -2.90
CA LEU A 122 -18.02 9.89 -2.69
C LEU A 122 -19.10 10.95 -2.41
N ALA A 123 -20.21 10.92 -3.17
CA ALA A 123 -21.33 11.86 -3.00
C ALA A 123 -22.10 11.64 -1.69
N MET A 124 -22.10 10.42 -1.15
CA MET A 124 -22.71 10.11 0.15
C MET A 124 -21.89 10.61 1.33
N GLY A 125 -20.62 11.00 1.10
CA GLY A 125 -19.70 11.51 2.13
C GLY A 125 -19.13 10.40 2.98
N ALA A 126 -18.44 9.45 2.35
CA ALA A 126 -17.68 8.44 3.08
C ALA A 126 -16.57 9.08 3.92
N ASP A 127 -16.34 8.57 5.13
CA ASP A 127 -15.30 9.11 6.04
C ASP A 127 -13.89 8.89 5.50
N VAL A 128 -13.65 7.75 4.87
CA VAL A 128 -12.32 7.34 4.40
C VAL A 128 -12.35 7.04 2.90
N ILE A 129 -11.43 7.64 2.17
CA ILE A 129 -11.13 7.27 0.77
C ILE A 129 -9.84 6.46 0.73
N ILE A 130 -9.87 5.31 0.06
CA ILE A 130 -8.70 4.50 -0.27
C ILE A 130 -8.49 4.57 -1.78
N ALA A 131 -7.43 5.24 -2.25
CA ALA A 131 -7.32 5.62 -3.65
C ALA A 131 -5.97 5.34 -4.30
N THR A 132 -6.00 5.16 -5.62
CA THR A 132 -4.82 5.34 -6.47
C THR A 132 -4.79 6.77 -7.03
N PRO A 133 -3.60 7.40 -7.23
CA PRO A 133 -3.50 8.81 -7.59
C PRO A 133 -4.32 9.21 -8.81
N GLY A 134 -4.11 8.56 -9.95
CA GLY A 134 -4.78 8.93 -11.20
C GLY A 134 -6.31 8.81 -11.15
N ARG A 135 -6.85 7.83 -10.36
CA ARG A 135 -8.29 7.69 -10.24
C ARG A 135 -8.93 8.78 -9.38
N LEU A 136 -8.27 9.13 -8.28
CA LEU A 136 -8.73 10.24 -7.42
C LEU A 136 -8.71 11.56 -8.19
N ILE A 137 -7.66 11.85 -8.97
CA ILE A 137 -7.59 13.03 -9.83
C ILE A 137 -8.74 13.08 -10.84
N SER A 138 -9.13 11.94 -11.43
CA SER A 138 -10.28 11.89 -12.33
C SER A 138 -11.57 12.35 -11.65
N HIS A 139 -11.82 11.93 -10.40
CA HIS A 139 -12.99 12.39 -9.64
C HIS A 139 -12.87 13.86 -9.22
N LEU A 140 -11.68 14.33 -8.83
CA LEU A 140 -11.42 15.74 -8.51
C LEU A 140 -11.67 16.65 -9.70
N SER A 141 -11.17 16.29 -10.88
CA SER A 141 -11.33 17.06 -12.12
C SER A 141 -12.78 17.20 -12.57
N LEU A 142 -13.63 16.24 -12.21
CA LEU A 142 -15.06 16.24 -12.52
C LEU A 142 -15.92 16.83 -11.39
N GLY A 143 -15.31 17.30 -10.30
CA GLY A 143 -16.03 17.88 -9.16
C GLY A 143 -16.88 16.84 -8.38
N ASN A 144 -16.55 15.55 -8.47
CA ASN A 144 -17.28 14.48 -7.80
C ASN A 144 -16.94 14.32 -6.32
N VAL A 145 -15.91 15.03 -5.82
CA VAL A 145 -15.39 14.86 -4.47
C VAL A 145 -14.93 16.19 -3.88
N ASP A 146 -15.29 16.42 -2.62
CA ASP A 146 -14.83 17.57 -1.83
C ASP A 146 -13.84 17.07 -0.76
N LEU A 147 -12.60 17.58 -0.81
CA LEU A 147 -11.53 17.24 0.12
C LEU A 147 -11.28 18.33 1.17
N SER A 148 -12.13 19.35 1.25
CA SER A 148 -11.92 20.52 2.13
C SER A 148 -11.99 20.20 3.63
N LYS A 149 -12.45 19.00 4.01
CA LYS A 149 -12.61 18.54 5.40
C LYS A 149 -11.63 17.44 5.78
N VAL A 150 -10.70 17.09 4.91
CA VAL A 150 -9.72 16.04 5.16
C VAL A 150 -8.82 16.42 6.33
N SER A 151 -8.85 15.61 7.38
CA SER A 151 -8.02 15.73 8.58
C SER A 151 -6.81 14.79 8.56
N PHE A 152 -6.89 13.68 7.81
CA PHE A 152 -5.82 12.69 7.70
C PHE A 152 -5.45 12.42 6.24
N PHE A 153 -4.16 12.53 5.93
CA PHE A 153 -3.62 12.20 4.61
C PHE A 153 -2.51 11.16 4.75
N VAL A 154 -2.75 9.96 4.23
CA VAL A 154 -1.84 8.83 4.31
C VAL A 154 -1.27 8.51 2.93
N LEU A 155 0.06 8.38 2.85
CA LEU A 155 0.77 7.86 1.68
C LEU A 155 1.39 6.52 2.04
N ASP A 156 0.87 5.41 1.53
CA ASP A 156 1.47 4.09 1.70
C ASP A 156 2.30 3.70 0.48
N GLU A 157 3.47 3.11 0.71
CA GLU A 157 4.47 2.81 -0.33
C GLU A 157 4.84 4.04 -1.19
N ALA A 158 5.17 5.16 -0.52
CA ALA A 158 5.48 6.42 -1.19
C ALA A 158 6.64 6.31 -2.19
N ASP A 159 7.68 5.53 -1.90
CA ASP A 159 8.79 5.25 -2.82
C ASP A 159 8.29 4.60 -4.11
N ARG A 160 7.40 3.64 -4.02
CA ARG A 160 6.81 2.98 -5.18
C ARG A 160 5.92 3.92 -5.99
N MET A 161 5.16 4.81 -5.34
CA MET A 161 4.39 5.84 -6.05
C MET A 161 5.31 6.76 -6.87
N LEU A 162 6.44 7.20 -6.30
CA LEU A 162 7.40 8.03 -7.03
C LEU A 162 8.10 7.27 -8.17
N ASP A 163 8.44 6.00 -7.97
CA ASP A 163 9.03 5.15 -9.02
C ASP A 163 8.06 4.92 -10.20
N MET A 164 6.76 4.92 -9.94
CA MET A 164 5.70 4.84 -10.95
C MET A 164 5.39 6.20 -11.61
N GLY A 165 6.03 7.29 -11.18
CA GLY A 165 5.87 8.62 -11.76
C GLY A 165 4.71 9.45 -11.19
N PHE A 166 4.11 9.06 -10.07
CA PHE A 166 2.96 9.76 -9.46
C PHE A 166 3.33 11.00 -8.64
N SER A 167 4.56 11.50 -8.74
CA SER A 167 5.00 12.70 -8.00
C SER A 167 4.08 13.90 -8.24
N ASP A 168 3.82 14.21 -9.50
CA ASP A 168 2.98 15.36 -9.89
C ASP A 168 1.52 15.15 -9.51
N ASP A 169 1.05 13.91 -9.61
CA ASP A 169 -0.31 13.52 -9.21
C ASP A 169 -0.53 13.73 -7.71
N ILE A 170 0.43 13.30 -6.87
CA ILE A 170 0.38 13.53 -5.42
C ILE A 170 0.35 15.02 -5.13
N MET A 171 1.23 15.82 -5.75
CA MET A 171 1.26 17.26 -5.55
C MET A 171 0.00 17.96 -6.05
N GLN A 172 -0.65 17.45 -7.09
CA GLN A 172 -1.94 17.94 -7.54
C GLN A 172 -3.03 17.68 -6.51
N ILE A 173 -3.11 16.47 -5.92
CA ILE A 173 -4.07 16.11 -4.88
C ILE A 173 -3.86 16.97 -3.64
N VAL A 174 -2.61 17.17 -3.21
CA VAL A 174 -2.25 17.98 -2.03
C VAL A 174 -2.80 19.42 -2.12
N LYS A 175 -2.94 20.00 -3.31
CA LYS A 175 -3.52 21.34 -3.51
C LYS A 175 -4.99 21.44 -3.12
N TYR A 176 -5.73 20.32 -3.11
CA TYR A 176 -7.14 20.28 -2.71
C TYR A 176 -7.32 20.01 -1.20
N LEU A 177 -6.25 19.65 -0.50
CA LEU A 177 -6.30 19.32 0.92
C LEU A 177 -6.18 20.59 1.80
N PRO A 178 -6.80 20.59 2.99
CA PRO A 178 -6.56 21.62 3.99
C PRO A 178 -5.07 21.72 4.35
N LYS A 179 -4.62 22.92 4.71
CA LYS A 179 -3.26 23.13 5.23
C LYS A 179 -3.08 22.47 6.59
N GLU A 180 -4.08 22.61 7.45
CA GLU A 180 -4.14 21.98 8.76
C GLU A 180 -4.71 20.57 8.60
N ARG A 181 -3.83 19.58 8.63
CA ARG A 181 -4.13 18.15 8.57
C ARG A 181 -2.96 17.39 9.15
N GLN A 182 -3.20 16.18 9.57
CA GLN A 182 -2.14 15.24 9.90
C GLN A 182 -1.72 14.48 8.63
N THR A 183 -0.43 14.47 8.30
CA THR A 183 0.11 13.74 7.15
C THR A 183 1.00 12.59 7.62
N ILE A 184 0.72 11.38 7.13
CA ILE A 184 1.41 10.15 7.50
C ILE A 184 1.99 9.53 6.23
N MET A 185 3.29 9.29 6.20
CA MET A 185 3.96 8.71 5.03
C MET A 185 4.69 7.43 5.41
N PHE A 186 4.38 6.34 4.74
CA PHE A 186 5.12 5.09 4.82
C PHE A 186 5.91 4.83 3.55
N SER A 187 7.16 4.38 3.72
CA SER A 187 8.05 4.04 2.62
C SER A 187 8.98 2.89 3.02
N ALA A 188 9.36 2.04 2.08
CA ALA A 188 10.38 1.03 2.36
C ALA A 188 11.80 1.61 2.28
N THR A 189 11.99 2.69 1.52
CA THR A 189 13.27 3.33 1.26
C THR A 189 13.17 4.85 1.39
N MET A 190 14.30 5.52 1.67
CA MET A 190 14.36 6.99 1.82
C MET A 190 15.37 7.64 0.85
N PRO A 191 15.23 7.45 -0.48
CA PRO A 191 16.05 8.17 -1.45
C PRO A 191 15.74 9.67 -1.41
N ARG A 192 16.61 10.48 -2.01
CA ARG A 192 16.49 11.94 -2.00
C ARG A 192 15.11 12.44 -2.45
N LYS A 193 14.53 11.83 -3.49
CA LYS A 193 13.18 12.20 -3.98
C LYS A 193 12.08 12.04 -2.91
N ILE A 194 12.14 10.98 -2.09
CA ILE A 194 11.21 10.78 -0.98
C ILE A 194 11.43 11.80 0.12
N GLN A 195 12.69 12.10 0.44
CA GLN A 195 13.01 13.15 1.42
C GLN A 195 12.51 14.53 0.97
N ASP A 196 12.63 14.85 -0.32
CA ASP A 196 12.15 16.11 -0.89
C ASP A 196 10.61 16.18 -0.87
N LEU A 197 9.92 15.08 -1.21
CA LEU A 197 8.46 14.99 -1.07
C LEU A 197 8.04 15.19 0.39
N ALA A 198 8.67 14.48 1.31
CA ALA A 198 8.39 14.58 2.75
C ALA A 198 8.51 16.02 3.27
N ARG A 199 9.60 16.72 2.93
CA ARG A 199 9.81 18.14 3.31
C ARG A 199 8.72 19.08 2.76
N THR A 200 8.08 18.69 1.65
CA THR A 200 7.07 19.53 0.99
C THR A 200 5.69 19.34 1.61
N ILE A 201 5.34 18.12 2.03
CA ILE A 201 3.96 17.80 2.41
C ILE A 201 3.75 17.54 3.90
N LEU A 202 4.83 17.25 4.67
CA LEU A 202 4.76 17.04 6.11
C LEU A 202 5.26 18.26 6.88
N HIS A 203 4.72 18.43 8.10
CA HIS A 203 5.12 19.48 9.03
C HIS A 203 5.75 18.86 10.29
N ASP A 204 7.04 19.13 10.52
CA ASP A 204 7.84 18.63 11.65
C ASP A 204 7.58 17.13 11.99
N PRO A 205 7.78 16.23 11.02
CA PRO A 205 7.38 14.84 11.19
C PRO A 205 8.28 14.07 12.15
N VAL A 206 7.67 13.18 12.92
CA VAL A 206 8.41 12.14 13.65
C VAL A 206 8.87 11.07 12.68
N GLU A 207 10.14 10.73 12.72
CA GLU A 207 10.68 9.66 11.87
C GLU A 207 10.78 8.35 12.67
N VAL A 208 9.99 7.35 12.29
CA VAL A 208 10.02 5.98 12.82
C VAL A 208 10.73 5.09 11.82
N LYS A 209 11.96 4.70 12.14
CA LYS A 209 12.77 3.81 11.29
C LYS A 209 12.92 2.45 11.95
N LEU A 210 12.41 1.42 11.31
CA LEU A 210 12.80 0.07 11.66
C LEU A 210 14.12 -0.27 10.97
N ALA A 211 15.01 -0.92 11.71
CA ALA A 211 16.22 -1.46 11.11
C ALA A 211 15.84 -2.35 9.92
N VAL A 212 16.49 -2.12 8.77
CA VAL A 212 16.32 -3.00 7.61
C VAL A 212 16.66 -4.41 8.08
N SER A 213 15.66 -5.27 8.18
CA SER A 213 15.91 -6.65 8.56
C SER A 213 16.84 -7.26 7.51
N LYS A 214 17.97 -7.81 7.97
CA LYS A 214 18.81 -8.63 7.10
C LYS A 214 17.89 -9.71 6.50
N PRO A 215 18.12 -10.12 5.23
CA PRO A 215 17.39 -11.26 4.68
C PRO A 215 17.40 -12.39 5.70
N ALA A 216 16.27 -13.10 5.85
CA ALA A 216 16.21 -14.18 6.83
C ALA A 216 17.43 -15.10 6.66
N ASP A 217 18.08 -15.49 7.74
CA ASP A 217 19.34 -16.28 7.73
C ASP A 217 19.26 -17.58 6.91
N LYS A 218 18.03 -18.02 6.62
CA LYS A 218 17.74 -19.19 5.78
C LYS A 218 17.73 -18.89 4.27
N ILE A 219 17.83 -17.63 3.84
CA ILE A 219 17.81 -17.23 2.42
C ILE A 219 19.24 -17.17 1.90
N VAL A 220 19.60 -18.13 1.04
CA VAL A 220 20.88 -18.13 0.32
C VAL A 220 20.76 -17.19 -0.89
N GLN A 221 21.56 -16.14 -0.91
CA GLN A 221 21.62 -15.21 -2.03
C GLN A 221 22.87 -15.44 -2.86
N SER A 222 22.72 -15.45 -4.19
CA SER A 222 23.82 -15.59 -5.14
C SER A 222 23.69 -14.56 -6.24
N ALA A 223 24.80 -13.93 -6.63
CA ALA A 223 24.85 -12.98 -7.75
C ALA A 223 25.78 -13.52 -8.84
N TYR A 224 25.34 -13.43 -10.10
CA TYR A 224 26.09 -13.86 -11.27
C TYR A 224 26.32 -12.66 -12.19
N VAL A 225 27.60 -12.35 -12.49
CA VAL A 225 27.96 -11.34 -13.47
C VAL A 225 27.94 -11.99 -14.86
N CYS A 226 27.04 -11.54 -15.73
CA CYS A 226 26.88 -12.11 -17.08
C CYS A 226 26.35 -11.06 -18.07
N TYR A 227 26.61 -11.26 -19.36
CA TYR A 227 25.99 -10.48 -20.42
C TYR A 227 24.53 -10.88 -20.64
N GLU A 228 23.74 -9.98 -21.21
CA GLU A 228 22.30 -10.22 -21.45
C GLU A 228 22.03 -11.53 -22.22
N ALA A 229 22.81 -11.78 -23.27
CA ALA A 229 22.70 -12.98 -24.10
C ALA A 229 22.99 -14.30 -23.36
N GLN A 230 23.68 -14.24 -22.22
CA GLN A 230 24.08 -15.40 -21.44
C GLN A 230 23.01 -15.77 -20.37
N LYS A 231 22.08 -14.86 -20.02
CA LYS A 231 21.15 -15.05 -18.91
C LYS A 231 20.29 -16.30 -19.04
N VAL A 232 19.72 -16.54 -20.23
CA VAL A 232 18.88 -17.73 -20.48
C VAL A 232 19.67 -19.02 -20.34
N SER A 233 20.89 -19.06 -20.89
CA SER A 233 21.78 -20.23 -20.79
C SER A 233 22.22 -20.48 -19.36
N LEU A 234 22.52 -19.42 -18.61
CA LEU A 234 22.87 -19.50 -17.19
C LEU A 234 21.72 -20.09 -16.35
N VAL A 235 20.48 -19.59 -16.53
CA VAL A 235 19.30 -20.11 -15.84
C VAL A 235 19.10 -21.60 -16.13
N LYS A 236 19.21 -22.02 -17.40
CA LYS A 236 19.12 -23.44 -17.79
C LYS A 236 20.18 -24.30 -17.11
N LYS A 237 21.43 -23.81 -17.04
CA LYS A 237 22.52 -24.50 -16.38
C LYS A 237 22.26 -24.66 -14.88
N LEU A 238 21.85 -23.58 -14.20
CA LEU A 238 21.53 -23.60 -12.78
C LEU A 238 20.39 -24.58 -12.46
N PHE A 239 19.37 -24.66 -13.30
CA PHE A 239 18.25 -25.60 -13.12
C PHE A 239 18.63 -27.05 -13.42
N ALA A 240 19.57 -27.28 -14.33
CA ALA A 240 20.11 -28.62 -14.60
C ALA A 240 20.98 -29.10 -13.45
N GLU A 241 21.80 -28.24 -12.84
CA GLU A 241 22.66 -28.57 -11.72
C GLU A 241 21.88 -28.78 -10.39
N ARG A 242 20.84 -27.93 -10.17
CA ARG A 242 19.99 -27.98 -8.97
C ARG A 242 18.53 -27.79 -9.39
N PRO A 243 17.79 -28.85 -9.73
CA PRO A 243 16.40 -28.74 -10.14
C PRO A 243 15.54 -28.11 -9.03
N PRO A 244 14.95 -26.94 -9.26
CA PRO A 244 14.14 -26.28 -8.25
C PRO A 244 12.73 -26.89 -8.19
N HIS A 245 12.14 -27.01 -7.00
CA HIS A 245 10.75 -27.46 -6.86
C HIS A 245 9.75 -26.40 -7.34
N ARG A 246 9.99 -25.12 -7.00
CA ARG A 246 9.16 -23.98 -7.41
C ARG A 246 10.07 -22.78 -7.63
N VAL A 247 9.82 -22.02 -8.72
CA VAL A 247 10.64 -20.85 -9.10
C VAL A 247 9.75 -19.73 -9.60
N ILE A 248 10.10 -18.49 -9.19
CA ILE A 248 9.59 -17.28 -9.81
C ILE A 248 10.78 -16.56 -10.43
N ILE A 249 10.67 -16.24 -11.73
CA ILE A 249 11.69 -15.47 -12.46
C ILE A 249 11.12 -14.11 -12.81
N PHE A 250 11.76 -13.06 -12.29
CA PHE A 250 11.43 -11.68 -12.66
C PHE A 250 12.32 -11.22 -13.84
N ALA A 251 11.72 -10.52 -14.79
CA ALA A 251 12.45 -9.93 -15.91
C ALA A 251 12.01 -8.48 -16.16
N SER A 252 12.89 -7.67 -16.74
CA SER A 252 12.70 -6.23 -16.90
C SER A 252 11.69 -5.82 -17.99
N SER A 253 11.16 -6.75 -18.79
CA SER A 253 10.15 -6.45 -19.81
C SER A 253 9.26 -7.65 -20.13
N LYS A 254 8.04 -7.37 -20.63
CA LYS A 254 7.08 -8.39 -21.07
C LYS A 254 7.64 -9.30 -22.17
N LEU A 255 8.45 -8.75 -23.06
CA LEU A 255 9.10 -9.51 -24.13
C LEU A 255 10.08 -10.52 -23.53
N LYS A 256 10.94 -10.10 -22.61
CA LYS A 256 11.90 -10.99 -21.94
C LYS A 256 11.21 -12.08 -21.14
N VAL A 257 10.06 -11.81 -20.51
CA VAL A 257 9.25 -12.84 -19.84
C VAL A 257 8.79 -13.90 -20.83
N LYS A 258 8.25 -13.49 -21.99
CA LYS A 258 7.82 -14.42 -23.05
C LYS A 258 8.98 -15.24 -23.61
N ASP A 259 10.08 -14.60 -23.94
CA ASP A 259 11.26 -15.25 -24.49
C ASP A 259 11.86 -16.28 -23.51
N MET A 260 11.93 -15.92 -22.23
CA MET A 260 12.38 -16.83 -21.18
C MET A 260 11.44 -18.05 -21.03
N ALA A 261 10.14 -17.81 -21.02
CA ALA A 261 9.16 -18.89 -20.92
C ALA A 261 9.25 -19.87 -22.12
N ILE A 262 9.37 -19.34 -23.34
CA ILE A 262 9.56 -20.17 -24.55
C ILE A 262 10.86 -20.97 -24.44
N ALA A 263 11.95 -20.33 -24.03
CA ALA A 263 13.27 -20.96 -23.96
C ALA A 263 13.33 -22.07 -22.88
N LEU A 264 12.68 -21.87 -21.75
CA LEU A 264 12.58 -22.87 -20.67
C LEU A 264 11.61 -23.99 -21.05
N GLY A 265 10.47 -23.68 -21.68
CA GLY A 265 9.53 -24.69 -22.18
C GLY A 265 10.17 -25.64 -23.21
N ARG A 266 10.96 -25.08 -24.16
CA ARG A 266 11.74 -25.89 -25.12
C ARG A 266 12.82 -26.75 -24.45
N ALA A 267 13.27 -26.38 -23.27
CA ALA A 267 14.22 -27.18 -22.47
C ALA A 267 13.53 -28.21 -21.55
N GLY A 268 12.21 -28.40 -21.67
CA GLY A 268 11.45 -29.40 -20.95
C GLY A 268 10.93 -28.99 -19.57
N PHE A 269 11.08 -27.71 -19.19
CA PHE A 269 10.54 -27.24 -17.92
C PHE A 269 9.05 -26.91 -18.05
N LYS A 270 8.25 -27.22 -17.00
CA LYS A 270 6.87 -26.73 -16.88
C LYS A 270 6.92 -25.25 -16.50
N VAL A 271 6.51 -24.35 -17.40
CA VAL A 271 6.63 -22.92 -17.22
C VAL A 271 5.37 -22.19 -17.66
N GLY A 272 4.97 -21.16 -16.90
CA GLY A 272 3.93 -20.19 -17.26
C GLY A 272 4.52 -18.79 -17.35
N ALA A 273 4.04 -17.95 -18.25
CA ALA A 273 4.43 -16.55 -18.36
C ALA A 273 3.33 -15.65 -17.81
N MET A 274 3.69 -14.70 -16.92
CA MET A 274 2.80 -13.69 -16.35
C MET A 274 3.24 -12.28 -16.79
N PRO A 275 2.98 -11.86 -18.03
CA PRO A 275 3.20 -10.46 -18.39
C PRO A 275 2.17 -9.58 -17.64
N VAL A 276 2.61 -8.47 -17.07
CA VAL A 276 1.87 -7.55 -16.18
C VAL A 276 0.50 -7.04 -16.72
N SER A 277 0.10 -7.41 -17.91
CA SER A 277 -1.21 -7.06 -18.49
C SER A 277 -2.35 -8.06 -18.21
N TYR A 278 -2.07 -9.18 -17.53
CA TYR A 278 -3.11 -10.13 -17.15
C TYR A 278 -3.56 -9.87 -15.72
N THR A 279 -4.75 -9.33 -15.55
CA THR A 279 -5.37 -8.98 -14.27
C THR A 279 -6.01 -10.18 -13.54
N HIS A 280 -6.11 -11.34 -14.21
CA HIS A 280 -6.61 -12.57 -13.58
C HIS A 280 -5.76 -13.75 -14.02
N LEU A 281 -5.05 -14.35 -13.10
CA LEU A 281 -4.39 -15.63 -13.25
C LEU A 281 -4.99 -16.63 -12.27
N THR A 282 -5.84 -17.48 -12.77
CA THR A 282 -6.08 -18.77 -12.15
C THR A 282 -4.89 -19.67 -12.49
N LEU A 283 -4.03 -19.95 -11.53
CA LEU A 283 -3.04 -21.01 -11.67
C LEU A 283 -3.80 -22.33 -11.81
N PRO A 284 -3.51 -23.17 -12.82
CA PRO A 284 -4.07 -24.49 -12.85
C PRO A 284 -3.59 -25.25 -11.61
N THR A 285 -4.52 -25.57 -10.73
CA THR A 285 -4.31 -26.51 -9.63
C THR A 285 -4.24 -27.92 -10.22
N THR A 286 -3.08 -28.50 -10.27
CA THR A 286 -2.88 -29.95 -10.41
C THR A 286 -2.07 -30.44 -9.25
#